data_0362f21932168241bcf26cd1b45d07f2
#
_entry.id   0362f21932168241bcf26cd1b45d07f2
#
_cell.length_a   1.000
_cell.length_b   1.000
_cell.length_c   1.000
_cell.angle_alpha   90.00
_cell.angle_beta   90.00
_cell.angle_gamma   90.00
#
_symmetry.space_group_name_H-M   'P 1'
#
loop_
_entity.id
_entity.type
_entity.pdbx_description
1 polymer ?
#
loop_
_entity_poly.entity_id
_entity_poly.type
_entity_poly.pdbx_seq_one_letter_code
_entity_poly.pdbx_strand_id
1 'polypeptide(L)'
;MLGASGVQIGTRFLVAEECDIPASYKERVIKASDIDAVVTGRSTGHPVRCLRNQLTRSLQKIEKEGGSEEEFNKLGVGALRRAAIEGDMQTGSVLAGQIAGMITKEQTTEEIIQELMLGVKEKLNLQVNGINA
;
A
#
# COMPACT_ATOMS: atom_id res chain seq x y z
N MET A 1 4.79 -13.79 -18.98
CA MET A 1 4.05 -12.54 -18.73
C MET A 1 2.55 -12.87 -18.71
N LEU A 2 1.77 -12.24 -17.81
CA LEU A 2 0.36 -12.61 -17.57
C LEU A 2 -0.63 -11.90 -18.52
N GLY A 3 -0.16 -11.28 -19.61
CA GLY A 3 -1.00 -10.63 -20.62
C GLY A 3 -1.49 -9.22 -20.26
N ALA A 4 -0.95 -8.60 -19.22
CA ALA A 4 -1.27 -7.21 -18.90
C ALA A 4 -0.68 -6.25 -19.95
N SER A 5 -1.48 -5.25 -20.39
CA SER A 5 -1.02 -4.20 -21.30
C SER A 5 -0.30 -3.06 -20.59
N GLY A 6 -0.42 -2.97 -19.28
CA GLY A 6 0.22 -1.96 -18.44
C GLY A 6 0.08 -2.29 -16.96
N VAL A 7 0.72 -1.48 -16.11
CA VAL A 7 0.67 -1.60 -14.65
C VAL A 7 0.39 -0.25 -14.03
N GLN A 8 -0.34 -0.25 -12.89
CA GLN A 8 -0.53 0.93 -12.05
C GLN A 8 0.25 0.71 -10.75
N ILE A 9 1.17 1.62 -10.45
CA ILE A 9 2.05 1.52 -9.30
C ILE A 9 1.81 2.72 -8.38
N GLY A 10 1.27 2.47 -7.18
CA GLY A 10 1.03 3.51 -6.18
C GLY A 10 1.98 3.37 -4.98
N THR A 11 1.89 2.27 -4.27
CA THR A 11 2.55 2.08 -2.97
C THR A 11 4.08 2.25 -3.03
N ARG A 12 4.73 1.85 -4.13
CA ARG A 12 6.17 2.03 -4.30
C ARG A 12 6.57 3.52 -4.30
N PHE A 13 5.73 4.38 -4.89
CA PHE A 13 5.98 5.81 -4.95
C PHE A 13 5.62 6.56 -3.66
N LEU A 14 4.91 5.93 -2.70
CA LEU A 14 4.73 6.52 -1.36
C LEU A 14 6.05 6.71 -0.63
N VAL A 15 7.04 5.86 -0.91
CA VAL A 15 8.38 5.94 -0.32
C VAL A 15 9.42 6.59 -1.25
N ALA A 16 8.97 7.29 -2.28
CA ALA A 16 9.86 8.13 -3.06
C ALA A 16 10.33 9.34 -2.22
N GLU A 17 11.57 9.77 -2.41
CA GLU A 17 12.14 10.93 -1.69
C GLU A 17 11.29 12.17 -1.92
N GLU A 18 10.79 12.36 -3.15
CA GLU A 18 9.99 13.50 -3.57
C GLU A 18 8.51 13.42 -3.11
N CYS A 19 8.07 12.30 -2.55
CA CYS A 19 6.72 12.18 -2.03
C CYS A 19 6.59 12.94 -0.71
N ASP A 20 5.75 13.98 -0.71
CA ASP A 20 5.53 14.88 0.43
C ASP A 20 4.51 14.29 1.43
N ILE A 21 4.87 13.17 2.05
CA ILE A 21 4.16 12.57 3.18
C ILE A 21 5.08 12.48 4.39
N PRO A 22 4.55 12.41 5.63
CA PRO A 22 5.37 12.30 6.82
C PRO A 22 6.35 11.13 6.77
N ALA A 23 7.56 11.32 7.29
CA ALA A 23 8.59 10.29 7.39
C ALA A 23 8.08 9.03 8.11
N SER A 24 7.23 9.20 9.14
CA SER A 24 6.59 8.08 9.86
C SER A 24 5.75 7.19 8.94
N TYR A 25 5.12 7.77 7.91
CA TYR A 25 4.37 6.99 6.92
C TYR A 25 5.31 6.17 6.03
N LYS A 26 6.35 6.77 5.47
CA LYS A 26 7.37 6.08 4.68
C LYS A 26 8.02 4.94 5.47
N GLU A 27 8.44 5.22 6.69
CA GLU A 27 8.99 4.22 7.59
C GLU A 27 8.01 3.07 7.87
N ARG A 28 6.72 3.37 8.07
CA ARG A 28 5.68 2.35 8.30
C ARG A 28 5.50 1.45 7.09
N VAL A 29 5.62 1.99 5.86
CA VAL A 29 5.58 1.20 4.62
C VAL A 29 6.83 0.33 4.51
N ILE A 30 8.02 0.88 4.71
CA ILE A 30 9.31 0.15 4.62
C ILE A 30 9.40 -0.99 5.65
N LYS A 31 8.84 -0.79 6.84
CA LYS A 31 8.79 -1.81 7.92
C LYS A 31 7.65 -2.81 7.77
N ALA A 32 6.82 -2.68 6.74
CA ALA A 32 5.71 -3.59 6.53
C ALA A 32 6.18 -4.98 6.09
N SER A 33 5.50 -6.01 6.58
CA SER A 33 5.62 -7.37 6.07
C SER A 33 4.49 -7.68 5.08
N ASP A 34 4.55 -8.82 4.43
CA ASP A 34 3.56 -9.32 3.47
C ASP A 34 2.16 -9.52 4.09
N ILE A 35 2.09 -9.77 5.40
CA ILE A 35 0.84 -9.97 6.15
C ILE A 35 0.27 -8.67 6.75
N ASP A 36 0.95 -7.54 6.64
CA ASP A 36 0.52 -6.28 7.25
C ASP A 36 -0.58 -5.56 6.45
N ALA A 37 -0.70 -5.83 5.16
CA ALA A 37 -1.73 -5.23 4.33
C ALA A 37 -3.09 -5.93 4.54
N VAL A 38 -4.04 -5.23 5.15
CA VAL A 38 -5.39 -5.72 5.47
C VAL A 38 -6.46 -4.90 4.75
N VAL A 39 -7.64 -5.50 4.56
CA VAL A 39 -8.79 -4.82 3.97
C VAL A 39 -9.82 -4.53 5.04
N THR A 40 -10.35 -3.31 5.06
CA THR A 40 -11.48 -2.86 5.88
C THR A 40 -12.55 -2.26 4.98
N GLY A 41 -13.78 -2.08 5.48
CA GLY A 41 -14.88 -1.45 4.73
C GLY A 41 -15.59 -2.39 3.74
N ARG A 42 -15.45 -3.70 3.87
CA ARG A 42 -16.21 -4.65 3.05
C ARG A 42 -17.71 -4.58 3.33
N SER A 43 -18.09 -4.41 4.59
CA SER A 43 -19.49 -4.32 5.04
C SER A 43 -20.18 -3.05 4.55
N THR A 44 -19.44 -1.97 4.30
CA THR A 44 -19.98 -0.69 3.79
C THR A 44 -20.02 -0.62 2.26
N GLY A 45 -19.52 -1.65 1.55
CA GLY A 45 -19.38 -1.62 0.09
C GLY A 45 -18.18 -0.78 -0.42
N HIS A 46 -17.39 -0.19 0.47
CA HIS A 46 -16.23 0.64 0.15
C HIS A 46 -14.93 0.03 0.71
N PRO A 47 -14.46 -1.11 0.17
CA PRO A 47 -13.27 -1.76 0.68
C PRO A 47 -12.01 -0.93 0.44
N VAL A 48 -11.22 -0.78 1.48
CA VAL A 48 -9.94 -0.06 1.46
C VAL A 48 -8.84 -0.95 1.99
N ARG A 49 -7.67 -0.96 1.33
CA ARG A 49 -6.50 -1.69 1.79
C ARG A 49 -5.54 -0.76 2.52
N CYS A 50 -5.20 -1.12 3.75
CA CYS A 50 -4.31 -0.35 4.62
C CYS A 50 -3.33 -1.26 5.36
N LEU A 51 -2.27 -0.68 5.92
CA LEU A 51 -1.40 -1.38 6.85
C LEU A 51 -2.08 -1.52 8.22
N ARG A 52 -1.90 -2.69 8.82
CA ARG A 52 -2.48 -3.05 10.12
C ARG A 52 -2.01 -2.12 11.21
N ASN A 53 -2.96 -1.54 11.96
CA ASN A 53 -2.73 -0.67 13.10
C ASN A 53 -3.94 -0.70 14.05
N GLN A 54 -4.04 0.23 15.01
CA GLN A 54 -5.15 0.30 15.95
C GLN A 54 -6.49 0.57 15.22
N LEU A 55 -6.51 1.51 14.26
CA LEU A 55 -7.70 1.83 13.47
C LEU A 55 -8.24 0.61 12.75
N THR A 56 -7.39 -0.09 11.99
CA THR A 56 -7.82 -1.26 11.20
C THR A 56 -8.37 -2.38 12.08
N ARG A 57 -7.80 -2.59 13.28
CA ARG A 57 -8.31 -3.57 14.24
C ARG A 57 -9.70 -3.18 14.74
N SER A 58 -9.91 -1.89 15.07
CA SER A 58 -11.22 -1.39 15.51
C SER A 58 -12.28 -1.51 14.41
N LEU A 59 -11.93 -1.13 13.17
CA LEU A 59 -12.83 -1.25 12.02
C LEU A 59 -13.20 -2.71 11.73
N GLN A 60 -12.22 -3.62 11.74
CA GLN A 60 -12.46 -5.06 11.53
C GLN A 60 -13.28 -5.68 12.66
N LYS A 61 -13.14 -5.17 13.90
CA LYS A 61 -13.98 -5.59 15.02
C LYS A 61 -15.44 -5.20 14.79
N ILE A 62 -15.71 -3.95 14.40
CA ILE A 62 -17.05 -3.46 14.05
C ILE A 62 -17.65 -4.33 12.94
N GLU A 63 -16.91 -4.59 11.87
CA GLU A 63 -17.37 -5.43 10.76
C GLU A 63 -17.73 -6.84 11.20
N LYS A 64 -16.90 -7.45 12.06
CA LYS A 64 -17.12 -8.81 12.58
C LYS A 64 -18.32 -8.92 13.52
N GLU A 65 -18.56 -7.88 14.30
CA GLU A 65 -19.66 -7.82 15.28
C GLU A 65 -20.98 -7.36 14.64
N GLY A 66 -21.00 -7.05 13.34
CA GLY A 66 -22.20 -6.58 12.65
C GLY A 66 -22.60 -5.16 13.04
N GLY A 67 -21.60 -4.34 13.42
CA GLY A 67 -21.82 -2.94 13.76
C GLY A 67 -22.34 -2.11 12.58
N SER A 68 -22.90 -0.94 12.89
CA SER A 68 -23.53 -0.08 11.91
C SER A 68 -22.50 0.64 11.02
N GLU A 69 -22.94 1.05 9.83
CA GLU A 69 -22.14 1.91 8.95
C GLU A 69 -21.78 3.25 9.61
N GLU A 70 -22.67 3.76 10.46
CA GLU A 70 -22.43 5.00 11.21
C GLU A 70 -21.25 4.86 12.19
N GLU A 71 -21.19 3.74 12.92
CA GLU A 71 -20.08 3.44 13.83
C GLU A 71 -18.76 3.28 13.07
N PHE A 72 -18.80 2.63 11.92
CA PHE A 72 -17.64 2.49 11.04
C PHE A 72 -17.15 3.86 10.56
N ASN A 73 -18.06 4.70 10.06
CA ASN A 73 -17.76 6.03 9.54
C ASN A 73 -17.21 6.98 10.61
N LYS A 74 -17.68 6.91 11.85
CA LYS A 74 -17.14 7.72 12.98
C LYS A 74 -15.63 7.52 13.16
N LEU A 75 -15.13 6.30 13.00
CA LEU A 75 -13.70 6.02 13.09
C LEU A 75 -12.96 6.40 11.81
N GLY A 76 -13.60 6.22 10.65
CA GLY A 76 -13.00 6.42 9.33
C GLY A 76 -12.84 7.87 8.93
N VAL A 77 -13.76 8.74 9.36
CA VAL A 77 -13.73 10.18 9.01
C VAL A 77 -12.41 10.82 9.42
N GLY A 78 -11.74 11.46 8.44
CA GLY A 78 -10.44 12.11 8.63
C GLY A 78 -9.25 11.18 8.86
N ALA A 79 -9.44 9.86 8.86
CA ALA A 79 -8.37 8.91 9.14
C ALA A 79 -7.22 8.99 8.12
N LEU A 80 -7.51 9.21 6.84
CA LEU A 80 -6.47 9.39 5.83
C LEU A 80 -5.64 10.65 6.12
N ARG A 81 -6.28 11.75 6.47
CA ARG A 81 -5.60 12.99 6.85
C ARG A 81 -4.68 12.78 8.05
N ARG A 82 -5.15 12.08 9.09
CA ARG A 82 -4.32 11.75 10.26
C ARG A 82 -3.04 11.02 9.87
N ALA A 83 -3.12 10.06 8.94
CA ALA A 83 -1.94 9.34 8.47
C ALA A 83 -1.07 10.20 7.56
N ALA A 84 -1.65 10.76 6.48
CA ALA A 84 -0.89 11.34 5.37
C ALA A 84 -0.41 12.78 5.63
N ILE A 85 -1.00 13.49 6.58
CA ILE A 85 -0.65 14.87 6.92
C ILE A 85 -0.09 14.97 8.34
N GLU A 86 -0.76 14.32 9.31
CA GLU A 86 -0.42 14.48 10.73
C GLU A 86 0.58 13.42 11.20
N GLY A 87 0.86 12.39 10.38
CA GLY A 87 1.84 11.35 10.69
C GLY A 87 1.39 10.35 11.76
N ASP A 88 0.10 10.27 12.06
CA ASP A 88 -0.44 9.30 13.01
C ASP A 88 -0.62 7.92 12.38
N MET A 89 0.32 7.04 12.65
CA MET A 89 0.32 5.67 12.15
C MET A 89 -0.55 4.72 12.99
N GLN A 90 -1.12 5.15 14.11
CA GLN A 90 -1.93 4.30 14.99
C GLN A 90 -3.43 4.45 14.70
N THR A 91 -3.93 5.69 14.63
CA THR A 91 -5.34 5.98 14.39
C THR A 91 -5.62 6.50 12.98
N GLY A 92 -4.57 6.75 12.19
CA GLY A 92 -4.67 7.12 10.79
C GLY A 92 -4.86 5.91 9.86
N SER A 93 -5.47 6.14 8.71
CA SER A 93 -5.59 5.14 7.63
C SER A 93 -4.33 5.14 6.78
N VAL A 94 -3.43 4.21 7.04
CA VAL A 94 -2.16 4.06 6.32
C VAL A 94 -2.41 3.23 5.06
N LEU A 95 -2.83 3.89 3.97
CA LEU A 95 -3.14 3.22 2.70
C LEU A 95 -1.88 2.62 2.08
N ALA A 96 -1.92 1.34 1.79
CA ALA A 96 -0.86 0.65 1.06
C ALA A 96 -1.38 -0.65 0.44
N GLY A 97 -0.86 -1.00 -0.74
CA GLY A 97 -1.19 -2.24 -1.43
C GLY A 97 -0.46 -3.46 -0.84
N GLN A 98 -0.76 -4.62 -1.40
CA GLN A 98 -0.15 -5.90 -0.96
C GLN A 98 1.37 -5.92 -1.11
N ILE A 99 1.91 -5.15 -2.06
CA ILE A 99 3.36 -5.11 -2.33
C ILE A 99 4.16 -4.34 -1.26
N ALA A 100 3.50 -3.75 -0.25
CA ALA A 100 4.19 -2.99 0.79
C ALA A 100 5.33 -3.78 1.43
N GLY A 101 5.13 -5.09 1.70
CA GLY A 101 6.17 -5.97 2.25
C GLY A 101 7.38 -6.20 1.34
N MET A 102 7.32 -5.78 0.07
CA MET A 102 8.45 -5.86 -0.86
C MET A 102 9.28 -4.58 -0.92
N ILE A 103 8.83 -3.51 -0.28
CA ILE A 103 9.45 -2.19 -0.31
C ILE A 103 10.38 -2.06 0.89
N THR A 104 11.68 -2.00 0.66
CA THR A 104 12.69 -2.07 1.72
C THR A 104 13.50 -0.80 1.90
N LYS A 105 13.39 0.17 0.99
CA LYS A 105 14.18 1.40 1.00
C LYS A 105 13.45 2.57 0.36
N GLU A 106 13.82 3.77 0.80
CA GLU A 106 13.50 5.03 0.13
C GLU A 106 14.45 5.23 -1.07
N GLN A 107 13.96 5.79 -2.15
CA GLN A 107 14.71 6.07 -3.37
C GLN A 107 14.08 7.27 -4.07
N THR A 108 14.85 7.91 -4.96
CA THR A 108 14.28 8.93 -5.85
C THR A 108 13.27 8.31 -6.82
N THR A 109 12.35 9.10 -7.31
CA THR A 109 11.39 8.69 -8.36
C THR A 109 12.13 8.19 -9.61
N GLU A 110 13.23 8.82 -9.97
CA GLU A 110 14.06 8.41 -11.11
C GLU A 110 14.63 7.00 -10.90
N GLU A 111 15.23 6.73 -9.74
CA GLU A 111 15.78 5.41 -9.41
C GLU A 111 14.71 4.31 -9.43
N ILE A 112 13.51 4.62 -8.91
CA ILE A 112 12.38 3.68 -8.93
C ILE A 112 11.99 3.32 -10.36
N ILE A 113 11.89 4.31 -11.25
CA ILE A 113 11.54 4.10 -12.66
C ILE A 113 12.63 3.31 -13.38
N GLN A 114 13.90 3.65 -13.15
CA GLN A 114 15.03 2.95 -13.74
C GLN A 114 15.07 1.48 -13.31
N GLU A 115 14.89 1.18 -12.02
CA GLU A 115 14.84 -0.17 -11.47
C GLU A 115 13.71 -0.99 -12.11
N LEU A 116 12.50 -0.40 -12.23
CA LEU A 116 11.36 -1.05 -12.88
C LEU A 116 11.64 -1.36 -14.36
N MET A 117 12.21 -0.40 -15.10
CA MET A 117 12.50 -0.59 -16.53
C MET A 117 13.61 -1.60 -16.79
N LEU A 118 14.64 -1.64 -15.93
CA LEU A 118 15.68 -2.66 -15.98
C LEU A 118 15.09 -4.06 -15.72
N GLY A 119 14.27 -4.20 -14.70
CA GLY A 119 13.60 -5.46 -14.39
C GLY A 119 12.69 -5.96 -15.55
N VAL A 120 12.01 -5.05 -16.24
CA VAL A 120 11.22 -5.40 -17.44
C VAL A 120 12.13 -5.92 -18.55
N LYS A 121 13.23 -5.23 -18.86
CA LYS A 121 14.20 -5.65 -19.90
C LYS A 121 14.80 -7.00 -19.61
N GLU A 122 15.21 -7.25 -18.38
CA GLU A 122 15.78 -8.54 -17.95
C GLU A 122 14.76 -9.68 -18.14
N LYS A 123 13.50 -9.49 -17.73
CA LYS A 123 12.46 -10.52 -17.88
C LYS A 123 12.10 -10.79 -19.33
N LEU A 124 12.09 -9.76 -20.18
CA LEU A 124 11.88 -9.92 -21.62
C LEU A 124 13.03 -10.70 -22.27
N ASN A 125 14.27 -10.38 -21.96
CA ASN A 125 15.44 -11.07 -22.50
C ASN A 125 15.47 -12.56 -22.08
N LEU A 126 15.13 -12.89 -20.84
CA LEU A 126 15.02 -14.27 -20.37
C LEU A 126 13.96 -15.06 -21.14
N GLN A 127 12.83 -14.44 -21.50
CA GLN A 127 11.80 -15.11 -22.30
C GLN A 127 12.24 -15.37 -23.75
N VAL A 128 12.92 -14.42 -24.37
CA VAL A 128 13.44 -14.59 -25.75
C VAL A 128 14.46 -15.70 -25.80
N ASN A 129 15.37 -15.78 -24.83
CA ASN A 129 16.40 -16.81 -24.76
C ASN A 129 15.87 -18.21 -24.40
N GLY A 130 14.76 -18.28 -23.66
CA GLY A 130 14.10 -19.54 -23.29
C GLY A 130 13.25 -20.18 -24.40
N ILE A 131 12.93 -19.43 -25.46
CA ILE A 131 12.19 -19.93 -26.63
C ILE A 131 13.15 -20.57 -27.65
N ASN A 132 14.43 -20.28 -27.55
CA ASN A 132 15.47 -20.78 -28.46
C ASN A 132 16.27 -22.02 -27.90
N ALA A 133 15.78 -22.60 -26.83
CA ALA A 133 16.29 -23.84 -26.23
C ALA A 133 15.21 -24.93 -26.30
#